data_b1defac49ab33f0a3f60c064cd03c9ba
#
_entry.id   b1defac49ab33f0a3f60c064cd03c9ba
#
_cell.length_a   1.000
_cell.length_b   1.000
_cell.length_c   1.000
_cell.angle_alpha   90.00
_cell.angle_beta   90.00
_cell.angle_gamma   90.00
#
_symmetry.space_group_name_H-M   'P 1'
#
loop_
_entity.id
_entity.type
_entity.pdbx_description
1 polymer ?
#
loop_
_entity_poly.entity_id
_entity_poly.type
_entity_poly.pdbx_seq_one_letter_code
_entity_poly.pdbx_strand_id
1 'polypeptide(L)'
;MDVKISPKWKEWIGREFDKPYFGQLVDFVKQEYAQRRVFPPGRNIFRAFDMCDPDNLKVVIIGQDPYHGPGQANGLCFSVGDGVPFPPSLVNIFKAVSYTHLTLPTIYSV
;
A
#
# COMPACT_ATOMS: atom_id res chain seq x y z
N MET A 1 -12.27 1.72 -16.27
CA MET A 1 -11.21 0.74 -16.04
C MET A 1 -11.60 -0.25 -14.96
N ASP A 2 -11.32 -1.50 -15.17
CA ASP A 2 -11.66 -2.54 -14.20
C ASP A 2 -10.51 -2.77 -13.22
N VAL A 3 -10.62 -2.19 -12.04
CA VAL A 3 -9.67 -2.36 -10.96
C VAL A 3 -10.08 -3.56 -10.12
N LYS A 4 -9.13 -4.47 -9.86
CA LYS A 4 -9.41 -5.71 -9.13
C LYS A 4 -9.28 -5.48 -7.63
N ILE A 5 -10.35 -4.99 -7.03
CA ILE A 5 -10.51 -4.89 -5.58
C ILE A 5 -11.84 -5.54 -5.19
N SER A 6 -12.05 -5.75 -3.89
CA SER A 6 -13.26 -6.40 -3.41
C SER A 6 -14.52 -5.59 -3.79
N PRO A 7 -15.69 -6.26 -3.93
CA PRO A 7 -16.94 -5.56 -4.23
C PRO A 7 -17.30 -4.49 -3.20
N LYS A 8 -16.99 -4.70 -1.92
CA LYS A 8 -17.25 -3.71 -0.86
C LYS A 8 -16.46 -2.43 -1.09
N TRP A 9 -15.19 -2.54 -1.46
CA TRP A 9 -14.39 -1.36 -1.80
C TRP A 9 -14.90 -0.69 -3.07
N LYS A 10 -15.36 -1.45 -4.05
CA LYS A 10 -15.95 -0.87 -5.26
C LYS A 10 -17.20 -0.06 -4.97
N GLU A 11 -18.00 -0.47 -4.01
CA GLU A 11 -19.14 0.31 -3.55
C GLU A 11 -18.74 1.68 -3.04
N TRP A 12 -17.64 1.74 -2.30
CA TRP A 12 -17.18 2.97 -1.65
C TRP A 12 -16.45 3.90 -2.61
N ILE A 13 -15.56 3.36 -3.43
CA ILE A 13 -14.63 4.17 -4.22
C ILE A 13 -14.66 3.88 -5.72
N GLY A 14 -15.47 2.94 -6.17
CA GLY A 14 -15.49 2.50 -7.58
C GLY A 14 -15.76 3.61 -8.58
N ARG A 15 -16.52 4.63 -8.19
CA ARG A 15 -16.81 5.77 -9.07
C ARG A 15 -15.56 6.55 -9.47
N GLU A 16 -14.54 6.53 -8.61
CA GLU A 16 -13.29 7.23 -8.91
C GLU A 16 -12.57 6.63 -10.11
N PHE A 17 -12.74 5.33 -10.34
CA PHE A 17 -12.07 4.62 -11.43
C PHE A 17 -12.64 4.99 -12.81
N ASP A 18 -13.83 5.58 -12.85
CA ASP A 18 -14.47 6.01 -14.10
C ASP A 18 -14.23 7.49 -14.41
N LYS A 19 -13.57 8.21 -13.52
CA LYS A 19 -13.28 9.62 -13.73
C LYS A 19 -12.11 9.83 -14.69
N PRO A 20 -12.10 10.92 -15.47
CA PRO A 20 -11.03 11.16 -16.46
C PRO A 20 -9.62 11.15 -15.87
N TYR A 21 -9.45 11.73 -14.67
CA TYR A 21 -8.11 11.76 -14.06
C TYR A 21 -7.55 10.37 -13.84
N PHE A 22 -8.43 9.40 -13.52
CA PHE A 22 -7.99 8.05 -13.23
C PHE A 22 -7.47 7.35 -14.49
N GLY A 23 -8.14 7.54 -15.61
CA GLY A 23 -7.66 7.03 -16.90
C GLY A 23 -6.29 7.58 -17.27
N GLN A 24 -6.09 8.88 -17.08
CA GLN A 24 -4.80 9.53 -17.32
C GLN A 24 -3.72 8.99 -16.38
N LEU A 25 -4.05 8.79 -15.12
CA LEU A 25 -3.13 8.22 -14.14
C LEU A 25 -2.72 6.80 -14.50
N VAL A 26 -3.67 5.97 -14.93
CA VAL A 26 -3.42 4.60 -15.34
C VAL A 26 -2.46 4.55 -16.54
N ASP A 27 -2.70 5.39 -17.53
CA ASP A 27 -1.83 5.45 -18.72
C ASP A 27 -0.40 5.86 -18.32
N PHE A 28 -0.27 6.85 -17.48
CA PHE A 28 1.04 7.29 -16.98
C PHE A 28 1.75 6.17 -16.23
N VAL A 29 1.05 5.50 -15.31
CA VAL A 29 1.63 4.42 -14.50
C VAL A 29 2.06 3.24 -15.36
N LYS A 30 1.23 2.85 -16.34
CA LYS A 30 1.59 1.78 -17.27
C LYS A 30 2.85 2.09 -18.05
N GLN A 31 3.01 3.33 -18.51
CA GLN A 31 4.22 3.75 -19.21
C GLN A 31 5.44 3.67 -18.30
N GLU A 32 5.31 4.11 -17.07
CA GLU A 32 6.41 4.06 -16.11
C GLU A 32 6.86 2.62 -15.84
N TYR A 33 5.92 1.71 -15.63
CA TYR A 33 6.24 0.28 -15.44
C TYR A 33 6.90 -0.34 -16.67
N ALA A 34 6.53 0.11 -17.86
CA ALA A 34 7.11 -0.39 -19.11
C ALA A 34 8.55 0.10 -19.35
N GLN A 35 8.88 1.29 -18.88
CA GLN A 35 10.14 1.97 -19.19
C GLN A 35 11.13 1.96 -18.03
N ARG A 36 10.65 1.83 -16.80
CA ARG A 36 11.45 1.98 -15.60
C ARG A 36 11.18 0.87 -14.61
N ARG A 37 12.06 0.77 -13.62
CA ARG A 37 11.86 -0.11 -12.49
C ARG A 37 11.01 0.63 -11.45
N VAL A 38 9.75 0.21 -11.31
CA VAL A 38 8.79 0.86 -10.41
C VAL A 38 8.41 -0.07 -9.26
N PHE A 39 8.27 0.48 -8.07
CA PHE A 39 7.89 -0.25 -6.86
C PHE A 39 6.60 0.34 -6.27
N PRO A 40 5.75 -0.47 -5.68
CA PRO A 40 5.79 -1.94 -5.60
C PRO A 40 5.47 -2.60 -6.95
N PRO A 41 5.63 -3.93 -7.07
CA PRO A 41 5.15 -4.64 -8.25
C PRO A 41 3.68 -4.37 -8.51
N GLY A 42 3.28 -4.37 -9.78
CA GLY A 42 1.91 -4.00 -10.18
C GLY A 42 0.82 -4.76 -9.42
N ARG A 43 1.04 -6.03 -9.11
CA ARG A 43 0.09 -6.85 -8.35
C ARG A 43 -0.15 -6.36 -6.92
N ASN A 44 0.75 -5.54 -6.39
CA ASN A 44 0.69 -5.05 -5.01
C ASN A 44 0.20 -3.60 -4.89
N ILE A 45 -0.14 -2.93 -6.00
CA ILE A 45 -0.57 -1.51 -5.96
C ILE A 45 -1.79 -1.34 -5.06
N PHE A 46 -2.77 -2.25 -5.14
CA PHE A 46 -4.00 -2.17 -4.36
C PHE A 46 -4.01 -3.12 -3.16
N ARG A 47 -2.85 -3.58 -2.73
CA ARG A 47 -2.77 -4.56 -1.64
C ARG A 47 -3.39 -4.07 -0.34
N ALA A 48 -3.28 -2.77 -0.05
CA ALA A 48 -3.89 -2.21 1.17
C ALA A 48 -5.40 -2.44 1.21
N PHE A 49 -6.06 -2.37 0.07
CA PHE A 49 -7.50 -2.63 -0.03
C PHE A 49 -7.81 -4.13 0.14
N ASP A 50 -6.93 -4.99 -0.37
CA ASP A 50 -7.12 -6.45 -0.24
C ASP A 50 -6.93 -6.91 1.20
N MET A 51 -6.06 -6.26 1.95
CA MET A 51 -5.70 -6.66 3.31
C MET A 51 -6.62 -6.09 4.39
N CYS A 52 -7.48 -5.14 4.05
CA CYS A 52 -8.38 -4.52 5.02
C CYS A 52 -9.77 -4.33 4.43
N ASP A 53 -10.76 -5.00 5.00
CA ASP A 53 -12.15 -4.82 4.63
C ASP A 53 -12.62 -3.42 5.10
N PRO A 54 -13.41 -2.68 4.29
CA PRO A 54 -13.89 -1.36 4.71
C PRO A 54 -14.65 -1.38 6.04
N ASP A 55 -15.35 -2.47 6.34
CA ASP A 55 -16.12 -2.60 7.59
C ASP A 55 -15.21 -2.66 8.82
N ASN A 56 -13.96 -3.06 8.64
CA ASN A 56 -12.97 -3.18 9.72
C ASN A 56 -11.97 -2.03 9.75
N LEU A 57 -12.11 -1.08 8.84
CA LEU A 57 -11.18 0.04 8.72
C LEU A 57 -11.33 0.99 9.91
N LYS A 58 -10.20 1.29 10.57
CA LYS A 58 -10.14 2.23 11.69
C LYS A 58 -9.19 3.37 11.45
N VAL A 59 -8.09 3.11 10.76
CA VAL A 59 -7.05 4.11 10.52
C VAL A 59 -6.57 3.97 9.09
N VAL A 60 -6.40 5.11 8.41
CA VAL A 60 -5.78 5.18 7.08
C VAL A 60 -4.45 5.90 7.22
N ILE A 61 -3.39 5.26 6.75
CA ILE A 61 -2.05 5.87 6.73
C ILE A 61 -1.72 6.22 5.29
N ILE A 62 -1.47 7.49 5.04
CA ILE A 62 -1.06 7.98 3.72
C ILE A 62 0.40 8.41 3.82
N GLY A 63 1.27 7.69 3.13
CA GLY A 63 2.68 8.04 3.02
C GLY A 63 2.95 8.90 1.80
N GLN A 64 4.18 9.36 1.67
CA GLN A 64 4.60 10.16 0.54
C GLN A 64 4.91 9.29 -0.67
N ASP A 65 5.89 8.40 -0.53
CA ASP A 65 6.39 7.55 -1.60
C ASP A 65 6.62 6.13 -1.08
N PRO A 66 6.48 5.11 -1.94
CA PRO A 66 6.93 3.77 -1.60
C PRO A 66 8.46 3.74 -1.40
N TYR A 67 8.95 2.75 -0.67
CA TYR A 67 10.39 2.51 -0.60
C TYR A 67 10.95 2.24 -2.01
N HIS A 68 12.17 2.70 -2.27
CA HIS A 68 12.78 2.61 -3.60
C HIS A 68 13.81 1.50 -3.74
N GLY A 69 14.10 0.76 -2.67
CA GLY A 69 15.02 -0.37 -2.74
C GLY A 69 14.35 -1.61 -3.29
N PRO A 70 15.10 -2.47 -4.02
CA PRO A 70 14.53 -3.71 -4.53
C PRO A 70 13.94 -4.58 -3.42
N GLY A 71 12.71 -5.04 -3.60
CA GLY A 71 12.03 -5.91 -2.66
C GLY A 71 11.48 -5.23 -1.40
N GLN A 72 11.68 -3.93 -1.23
CA GLN A 72 11.22 -3.21 -0.04
C GLN A 72 9.72 -2.92 -0.08
N ALA A 73 9.25 -2.19 -1.09
CA ALA A 73 7.84 -1.81 -1.19
C ALA A 73 6.96 -3.04 -1.48
N ASN A 74 5.92 -3.23 -0.70
CA ASN A 74 5.02 -4.37 -0.83
C ASN A 74 3.53 -3.99 -0.93
N GLY A 75 3.24 -2.71 -1.14
CA GLY A 75 1.86 -2.21 -1.27
C GLY A 75 1.23 -1.75 0.03
N LEU A 76 1.91 -1.90 1.15
CA LEU A 76 1.45 -1.45 2.46
C LEU A 76 2.40 -0.36 2.98
N CYS A 77 1.83 0.77 3.38
CA CYS A 77 2.60 1.93 3.82
C CYS A 77 3.54 1.56 4.98
N PHE A 78 4.81 1.92 4.86
CA PHE A 78 5.90 1.63 5.79
C PHE A 78 6.28 0.15 5.94
N SER A 79 5.51 -0.78 5.39
CA SER A 79 5.84 -2.20 5.44
C SER A 79 6.90 -2.56 4.40
N VAL A 80 7.64 -3.61 4.66
CA VAL A 80 8.63 -4.17 3.71
C VAL A 80 8.36 -5.63 3.46
N GLY A 81 8.91 -6.15 2.36
CA GLY A 81 8.80 -7.57 2.04
C GLY A 81 9.52 -8.45 3.06
N ASP A 82 9.15 -9.73 3.07
CA ASP A 82 9.76 -10.71 3.96
C ASP A 82 11.26 -10.83 3.71
N GLY A 83 12.03 -10.92 4.79
CA GLY A 83 13.47 -11.05 4.70
C GLY A 83 14.23 -9.77 4.37
N VAL A 84 13.53 -8.65 4.21
CA VAL A 84 14.15 -7.35 3.96
C VAL A 84 14.42 -6.66 5.28
N PRO A 85 15.63 -6.09 5.49
CA PRO A 85 15.91 -5.31 6.69
C PRO A 85 14.96 -4.13 6.84
N PHE A 86 14.58 -3.83 8.08
CA PHE A 86 13.66 -2.72 8.34
C PHE A 86 14.32 -1.37 8.06
N PRO A 87 13.72 -0.52 7.20
CA PRO A 87 14.20 0.84 7.01
C PRO A 87 14.09 1.66 8.30
N PRO A 88 14.88 2.75 8.44
CA PRO A 88 14.85 3.58 9.66
C PRO A 88 13.47 4.09 10.04
N SER A 89 12.64 4.47 9.06
CA SER A 89 11.28 4.93 9.33
C SER A 89 10.42 3.86 10.00
N LEU A 90 10.54 2.62 9.54
CA LEU A 90 9.80 1.49 10.14
C LEU A 90 10.33 1.17 11.54
N VAL A 91 11.64 1.20 11.74
CA VAL A 91 12.24 1.02 13.06
C VAL A 91 11.71 2.06 14.04
N ASN A 92 11.60 3.32 13.62
CA ASN A 92 11.08 4.39 14.45
C ASN A 92 9.60 4.18 14.81
N ILE A 93 8.79 3.67 13.87
CA ILE A 93 7.40 3.34 14.13
C ILE A 93 7.30 2.25 15.19
N PHE A 94 8.09 1.19 15.08
CA PHE A 94 8.10 0.11 16.06
C PHE A 94 8.51 0.62 17.44
N LYS A 95 9.50 1.51 17.52
CA LYS A 95 9.88 2.14 18.78
C LYS A 95 8.72 2.93 19.41
N ALA A 96 8.04 3.73 18.61
CA ALA A 96 6.90 4.53 19.08
C ALA A 96 5.78 3.63 19.61
N VAL A 97 5.47 2.55 18.89
CA VAL A 97 4.41 1.62 19.27
C VAL A 97 4.78 0.84 20.53
N SER A 98 6.05 0.47 20.71
CA SER A 98 6.48 -0.26 21.91
C SER A 98 6.34 0.54 23.20
N TYR A 99 6.28 1.88 23.12
CA TYR A 99 5.98 2.72 24.28
C TYR A 99 4.49 2.69 24.66
N THR A 100 3.61 2.37 23.72
CA THR A 100 2.17 2.42 23.93
C THR A 100 1.51 1.06 23.95
N HIS A 101 2.15 0.02 23.38
CA HIS A 101 1.63 -1.34 23.30
C HIS A 101 2.68 -2.34 23.70
N LEU A 102 2.25 -3.37 24.44
CA LEU A 102 3.13 -4.45 24.87
C LEU A 102 3.30 -5.54 23.81
N THR A 103 2.46 -5.55 22.76
CA THR A 103 2.49 -6.60 21.74
C THR A 103 2.82 -6.00 20.36
N LEU A 104 4.07 -6.21 19.95
CA LEU A 104 4.52 -5.87 18.58
C LEU A 104 3.91 -6.71 17.48
N PRO A 105 3.58 -8.02 17.69
CA PRO A 105 3.09 -8.87 16.60
C PRO A 105 1.88 -8.34 15.85
N THR A 106 1.04 -7.55 16.47
CA THR A 106 -0.13 -6.96 15.81
C THR A 106 0.22 -5.98 14.71
N ILE A 107 1.43 -5.44 14.72
CA ILE A 107 1.89 -4.51 13.69
C ILE A 107 2.29 -5.24 12.43
N TYR A 108 2.81 -6.46 12.56
CA TYR A 108 3.26 -7.26 11.43
C TYR A 108 2.11 -7.81 10.58
N SER A 109 0.91 -7.84 11.12
CA SER A 109 -0.26 -8.34 10.42
C SER A 109 -0.92 -7.30 9.51
N VAL A 110 -0.41 -6.10 9.50
CA VAL A 110 -0.98 -5.01 8.69
C VAL A 110 -0.40 -4.98 7.30
#